data_13cc9153f1005bd584a741d897fc1b37
#
_entry.id   13cc9153f1005bd584a741d897fc1b37
#
_cell.length_a   1.000
_cell.length_b   1.000
_cell.length_c   1.000
_cell.angle_alpha   90.00
_cell.angle_beta   90.00
_cell.angle_gamma   90.00
#
_symmetry.space_group_name_H-M   'P 1'
#
loop_
_entity.id
_entity.type
_entity.pdbx_description
1 polymer ?
#
loop_
_entity_poly.entity_id
_entity_poly.type
_entity_poly.pdbx_seq_one_letter_code
_entity_poly.pdbx_strand_id
1 'polypeptide(L)'
;MNIYDNILKTIQQKGAAYLILLDPDKLVGDNINKFIRVCEDSGVDGFLIGGSLMLDGNFEPFVKKVKGITKLPVIIFPGSINQITSFADAILFISVVSGRNPEHLIGKHVISAPIIKQANLEAIPTAYVLIESGTSTTAQYMSGSLPIPRNKPEIAAATALAAEYLGMKLIYLEAGSGAKETVPNEMVKLVSEYCNVPIIVGGGIKSPNEARQKVINGANIIVTGNFFENENNWDLIKQFADSVHVNIPIKV
;
A
#
# COMPACT_ATOMS: atom_id res chain seq x y z
N MET A 1 3.00 -20.46 -6.13
CA MET A 1 3.57 -19.52 -5.16
C MET A 1 2.56 -18.42 -4.99
N ASN A 2 2.16 -18.11 -3.78
CA ASN A 2 1.17 -17.05 -3.55
C ASN A 2 1.81 -15.65 -3.65
N ILE A 3 1.00 -14.59 -3.69
CA ILE A 3 1.50 -13.22 -3.88
C ILE A 3 2.27 -12.74 -2.66
N TYR A 4 1.83 -13.10 -1.45
CA TYR A 4 2.54 -12.76 -0.24
C TYR A 4 3.97 -13.32 -0.23
N ASP A 5 4.14 -14.60 -0.60
CA ASP A 5 5.48 -15.21 -0.69
C ASP A 5 6.35 -14.56 -1.77
N ASN A 6 5.73 -14.12 -2.89
CA ASN A 6 6.44 -13.36 -3.92
C ASN A 6 6.96 -12.02 -3.39
N ILE A 7 6.14 -11.31 -2.61
CA ILE A 7 6.55 -10.05 -1.96
C ILE A 7 7.73 -10.31 -1.02
N LEU A 8 7.64 -11.33 -0.16
CA LEU A 8 8.74 -11.69 0.76
C LEU A 8 10.03 -12.02 0.01
N LYS A 9 9.92 -12.77 -1.08
CA LYS A 9 11.08 -13.09 -1.94
C LYS A 9 11.69 -11.84 -2.57
N THR A 10 10.86 -10.91 -3.04
CA THR A 10 11.33 -9.63 -3.60
C THR A 10 12.08 -8.83 -2.55
N ILE A 11 11.52 -8.72 -1.33
CA ILE A 11 12.17 -8.05 -0.19
C ILE A 11 13.53 -8.69 0.10
N GLN A 12 13.58 -10.02 0.16
CA GLN A 12 14.84 -10.75 0.42
C GLN A 12 15.89 -10.54 -0.68
N GLN A 13 15.47 -10.46 -1.93
CA GLN A 13 16.39 -10.32 -3.07
C GLN A 13 16.85 -8.89 -3.32
N LYS A 14 15.98 -7.90 -3.09
CA LYS A 14 16.21 -6.50 -3.48
C LYS A 14 16.37 -5.55 -2.28
N GLY A 15 16.19 -6.03 -1.06
CA GLY A 15 16.21 -5.22 0.17
C GLY A 15 14.86 -4.64 0.55
N ALA A 16 14.07 -4.20 -0.42
CA ALA A 16 12.68 -3.79 -0.26
C ALA A 16 11.94 -3.97 -1.59
N ALA A 17 10.61 -3.98 -1.54
CA ALA A 17 9.75 -4.00 -2.72
C ALA A 17 9.21 -2.59 -3.02
N TYR A 18 9.05 -2.27 -4.30
CA TYR A 18 8.47 -1.02 -4.77
C TYR A 18 7.15 -1.27 -5.50
N LEU A 19 6.06 -0.77 -4.94
CA LEU A 19 4.73 -0.89 -5.51
C LEU A 19 4.17 0.48 -5.92
N ILE A 20 3.41 0.51 -7.01
CA ILE A 20 2.70 1.72 -7.44
C ILE A 20 1.19 1.52 -7.26
N LEU A 21 0.56 2.49 -6.59
CA LEU A 21 -0.89 2.53 -6.44
C LEU A 21 -1.53 3.23 -7.65
N LEU A 22 -2.45 2.53 -8.28
CA LEU A 22 -3.27 2.99 -9.40
C LEU A 22 -4.68 3.31 -8.90
N ASP A 23 -5.08 4.57 -9.03
CA ASP A 23 -6.45 5.00 -8.75
C ASP A 23 -7.27 4.95 -10.06
N PRO A 24 -8.30 4.08 -10.16
CA PRO A 24 -9.09 3.93 -11.38
C PRO A 24 -9.79 5.21 -11.84
N ASP A 25 -10.17 6.10 -10.92
CA ASP A 25 -10.86 7.35 -11.25
C ASP A 25 -9.90 8.43 -11.81
N LYS A 26 -8.58 8.25 -11.65
CA LYS A 26 -7.56 9.25 -12.04
C LYS A 26 -6.73 8.84 -13.22
N LEU A 27 -6.50 7.54 -13.40
CA LEU A 27 -5.72 6.99 -14.50
C LEU A 27 -6.65 6.50 -15.62
N VAL A 28 -7.30 7.43 -16.33
CA VAL A 28 -8.29 7.14 -17.38
C VAL A 28 -7.64 7.24 -18.77
N GLY A 29 -8.07 6.37 -19.71
CA GLY A 29 -7.72 6.47 -21.12
C GLY A 29 -6.57 5.57 -21.57
N ASP A 30 -5.94 5.94 -22.72
CA ASP A 30 -4.91 5.10 -23.37
C ASP A 30 -3.54 5.17 -22.72
N ASN A 31 -3.31 6.17 -21.87
CA ASN A 31 -2.03 6.39 -21.19
C ASN A 31 -1.68 5.28 -20.18
N ILE A 32 -2.66 4.52 -19.68
CA ILE A 32 -2.41 3.43 -18.73
C ILE A 32 -1.46 2.36 -19.30
N ASN A 33 -1.57 2.05 -20.61
CA ASN A 33 -0.70 1.07 -21.26
C ASN A 33 0.76 1.54 -21.26
N LYS A 34 0.98 2.81 -21.59
CA LYS A 34 2.31 3.43 -21.58
C LYS A 34 2.86 3.48 -20.15
N PHE A 35 2.03 3.90 -19.18
CA PHE A 35 2.42 4.02 -17.79
C PHE A 35 2.89 2.68 -17.20
N ILE A 36 2.11 1.61 -17.40
CA ILE A 36 2.46 0.28 -16.88
C ILE A 36 3.77 -0.21 -17.48
N ARG A 37 4.01 -0.03 -18.79
CA ARG A 37 5.29 -0.40 -19.42
C ARG A 37 6.46 0.38 -18.84
N VAL A 38 6.30 1.70 -18.67
CA VAL A 38 7.34 2.53 -18.01
C VAL A 38 7.63 2.02 -16.59
N CYS A 39 6.61 1.63 -15.83
CA CYS A 39 6.79 1.04 -14.50
C CYS A 39 7.56 -0.28 -14.55
N GLU A 40 7.20 -1.20 -15.46
CA GLU A 40 7.89 -2.49 -15.62
C GLU A 40 9.36 -2.30 -16.02
N ASP A 41 9.62 -1.47 -17.03
CA ASP A 41 10.98 -1.15 -17.52
C ASP A 41 11.82 -0.44 -16.45
N SER A 42 11.18 0.26 -15.54
CA SER A 42 11.82 0.97 -14.42
C SER A 42 12.09 0.09 -13.19
N GLY A 43 11.58 -1.15 -13.16
CA GLY A 43 11.85 -2.10 -12.07
C GLY A 43 10.83 -2.06 -10.92
N VAL A 44 9.62 -1.56 -11.15
CA VAL A 44 8.49 -1.69 -10.21
C VAL A 44 8.18 -3.17 -9.98
N ASP A 45 7.84 -3.56 -8.75
CA ASP A 45 7.62 -4.96 -8.37
C ASP A 45 6.16 -5.41 -8.40
N GLY A 46 5.23 -4.48 -8.51
CA GLY A 46 3.80 -4.78 -8.57
C GLY A 46 2.92 -3.53 -8.47
N PHE A 47 1.64 -3.74 -8.62
CA PHE A 47 0.64 -2.69 -8.59
C PHE A 47 -0.38 -2.92 -7.48
N LEU A 48 -0.69 -1.87 -6.75
CA LEU A 48 -1.90 -1.78 -5.93
C LEU A 48 -2.98 -1.09 -6.76
N ILE A 49 -4.22 -1.56 -6.69
CA ILE A 49 -5.35 -0.90 -7.36
C ILE A 49 -6.46 -0.62 -6.36
N GLY A 50 -6.87 0.64 -6.28
CA GLY A 50 -7.96 1.05 -5.41
C GLY A 50 -8.01 2.55 -5.18
N GLY A 51 -9.06 2.99 -4.53
CA GLY A 51 -9.27 4.38 -4.14
C GLY A 51 -10.17 4.47 -2.92
N SER A 52 -9.94 5.45 -2.06
CA SER A 52 -10.74 5.65 -0.84
C SER A 52 -12.20 6.00 -1.14
N LEU A 53 -12.47 6.60 -2.28
CA LEU A 53 -13.81 6.89 -2.82
C LEU A 53 -13.73 6.68 -4.34
N MET A 54 -14.62 5.85 -4.88
CA MET A 54 -14.76 5.65 -6.31
C MET A 54 -16.11 6.18 -6.78
N LEU A 55 -16.10 7.02 -7.79
CA LEU A 55 -17.29 7.68 -8.33
C LEU A 55 -17.80 7.03 -9.63
N ASP A 56 -16.89 6.53 -10.47
CA ASP A 56 -17.22 6.10 -11.83
C ASP A 56 -17.59 4.62 -11.98
N GLY A 57 -17.51 3.80 -10.93
CA GLY A 57 -17.94 2.39 -10.95
C GLY A 57 -17.14 1.44 -11.86
N ASN A 58 -16.02 1.89 -12.45
CA ASN A 58 -15.23 1.17 -13.45
C ASN A 58 -14.11 0.30 -12.85
N PHE A 59 -14.24 -0.15 -11.60
CA PHE A 59 -13.18 -0.89 -10.89
C PHE A 59 -12.78 -2.19 -11.60
N GLU A 60 -13.74 -3.08 -11.82
CA GLU A 60 -13.45 -4.39 -12.42
C GLU A 60 -12.91 -4.30 -13.85
N PRO A 61 -13.48 -3.51 -14.77
CA PRO A 61 -12.91 -3.29 -16.11
C PRO A 61 -11.49 -2.74 -16.06
N PHE A 62 -11.19 -1.84 -15.11
CA PHE A 62 -9.85 -1.28 -14.94
C PHE A 62 -8.85 -2.35 -14.47
N VAL A 63 -9.18 -3.13 -13.45
CA VAL A 63 -8.32 -4.23 -12.97
C VAL A 63 -8.05 -5.23 -14.10
N LYS A 64 -9.08 -5.63 -14.84
CA LYS A 64 -8.96 -6.53 -16.00
C LYS A 64 -8.04 -5.96 -17.08
N LYS A 65 -8.16 -4.65 -17.37
CA LYS A 65 -7.29 -3.96 -18.33
C LYS A 65 -5.83 -4.00 -17.85
N VAL A 66 -5.55 -3.65 -16.60
CA VAL A 66 -4.19 -3.68 -16.01
C VAL A 66 -3.60 -5.09 -16.09
N LYS A 67 -4.35 -6.12 -15.66
CA LYS A 67 -3.91 -7.53 -15.75
C LYS A 67 -3.61 -8.00 -17.17
N GLY A 68 -4.32 -7.47 -18.16
CA GLY A 68 -4.06 -7.77 -19.58
C GLY A 68 -2.76 -7.16 -20.12
N ILE A 69 -2.19 -6.16 -19.45
CA ILE A 69 -0.98 -5.45 -19.85
C ILE A 69 0.27 -5.99 -19.17
N THR A 70 0.18 -6.33 -17.86
CA THR A 70 1.33 -6.68 -17.02
C THR A 70 1.32 -8.14 -16.56
N LYS A 71 2.53 -8.66 -16.30
CA LYS A 71 2.74 -9.94 -15.59
C LYS A 71 3.09 -9.73 -14.11
N LEU A 72 3.33 -8.48 -13.70
CA LEU A 72 3.59 -8.15 -12.32
C LEU A 72 2.36 -8.43 -11.45
N PRO A 73 2.53 -8.66 -10.14
CA PRO A 73 1.42 -8.79 -9.21
C PRO A 73 0.48 -7.58 -9.26
N VAL A 74 -0.82 -7.85 -9.36
CA VAL A 74 -1.89 -6.85 -9.24
C VAL A 74 -2.70 -7.17 -8.00
N ILE A 75 -2.62 -6.29 -7.02
CA ILE A 75 -3.17 -6.48 -5.68
C ILE A 75 -4.23 -5.40 -5.44
N ILE A 76 -5.41 -5.81 -5.02
CA ILE A 76 -6.45 -4.85 -4.65
C ILE A 76 -6.09 -4.16 -3.33
N PHE A 77 -6.14 -2.83 -3.33
CA PHE A 77 -6.07 -1.98 -2.13
C PHE A 77 -7.44 -1.36 -1.88
N PRO A 78 -8.36 -2.06 -1.20
CA PRO A 78 -9.77 -1.73 -1.23
C PRO A 78 -10.11 -0.53 -0.34
N GLY A 79 -10.81 0.46 -0.86
CA GLY A 79 -11.49 1.50 -0.08
C GLY A 79 -12.90 1.08 0.36
N SER A 80 -13.50 0.11 -0.34
CA SER A 80 -14.83 -0.41 -0.02
C SER A 80 -15.02 -1.86 -0.48
N ILE A 81 -16.10 -2.50 -0.01
CA ILE A 81 -16.47 -3.87 -0.41
C ILE A 81 -16.80 -4.00 -1.90
N ASN A 82 -17.12 -2.90 -2.59
CA ASN A 82 -17.38 -2.89 -4.03
C ASN A 82 -16.11 -3.01 -4.87
N GLN A 83 -14.95 -2.92 -4.26
CA GLN A 83 -13.64 -3.06 -4.92
C GLN A 83 -13.10 -4.49 -4.78
N ILE A 84 -13.92 -5.49 -5.10
CA ILE A 84 -13.52 -6.90 -5.10
C ILE A 84 -13.82 -7.47 -6.47
N THR A 85 -12.82 -8.06 -7.13
CA THR A 85 -12.95 -8.71 -8.44
C THR A 85 -11.99 -9.87 -8.59
N SER A 86 -12.37 -10.92 -9.30
CA SER A 86 -11.55 -12.11 -9.57
C SER A 86 -10.41 -11.88 -10.58
N PHE A 87 -10.30 -10.69 -11.16
CA PHE A 87 -9.24 -10.38 -12.14
C PHE A 87 -7.91 -9.96 -11.51
N ALA A 88 -7.88 -9.69 -10.21
CA ALA A 88 -6.62 -9.44 -9.47
C ALA A 88 -5.99 -10.74 -8.96
N ASP A 89 -4.76 -10.65 -8.50
CA ASP A 89 -4.03 -11.79 -7.94
C ASP A 89 -4.25 -11.94 -6.43
N ALA A 90 -4.40 -10.82 -5.73
CA ALA A 90 -4.58 -10.77 -4.27
C ALA A 90 -5.36 -9.52 -3.86
N ILE A 91 -5.74 -9.48 -2.60
CA ILE A 91 -6.34 -8.31 -1.95
C ILE A 91 -5.68 -8.06 -0.59
N LEU A 92 -5.34 -6.82 -0.29
CA LEU A 92 -5.01 -6.43 1.07
C LEU A 92 -6.29 -6.48 1.93
N PHE A 93 -6.36 -7.45 2.83
CA PHE A 93 -7.50 -7.61 3.74
C PHE A 93 -7.31 -6.68 4.93
N ILE A 94 -7.73 -5.43 4.74
CA ILE A 94 -7.33 -4.28 5.56
C ILE A 94 -8.18 -4.15 6.81
N SER A 95 -7.53 -4.08 7.99
CA SER A 95 -8.13 -3.59 9.24
C SER A 95 -7.54 -2.24 9.62
N VAL A 96 -8.37 -1.21 9.81
CA VAL A 96 -7.92 0.15 10.20
C VAL A 96 -7.70 0.20 11.70
N VAL A 97 -6.55 -0.33 12.13
CA VAL A 97 -6.23 -0.56 13.54
C VAL A 97 -5.84 0.71 14.32
N SER A 98 -5.52 1.80 13.62
CA SER A 98 -5.31 3.12 14.25
C SER A 98 -6.59 3.71 14.80
N GLY A 99 -7.74 3.38 14.20
CA GLY A 99 -9.05 3.83 14.63
C GLY A 99 -9.71 2.91 15.66
N ARG A 100 -10.95 3.27 16.03
CA ARG A 100 -11.81 2.46 16.89
C ARG A 100 -13.17 2.24 16.25
N ASN A 101 -13.26 2.38 14.92
CA ASN A 101 -14.48 2.13 14.17
C ASN A 101 -14.64 0.61 13.91
N PRO A 102 -15.63 -0.05 14.52
CA PRO A 102 -15.82 -1.50 14.39
C PRO A 102 -16.10 -1.95 12.95
N GLU A 103 -16.69 -1.09 12.11
CA GLU A 103 -16.92 -1.39 10.71
C GLU A 103 -15.63 -1.64 9.93
N HIS A 104 -14.56 -0.93 10.28
CA HIS A 104 -13.25 -1.08 9.66
C HIS A 104 -12.30 -2.01 10.45
N LEU A 105 -12.74 -2.52 11.58
CA LEU A 105 -12.00 -3.53 12.36
C LEU A 105 -12.48 -4.94 12.08
N ILE A 106 -13.80 -5.14 11.90
CA ILE A 106 -14.38 -6.47 11.63
C ILE A 106 -15.66 -6.43 10.79
N GLY A 107 -16.50 -5.38 10.86
CA GLY A 107 -17.83 -5.36 10.24
C GLY A 107 -17.78 -5.66 8.74
N LYS A 108 -17.02 -4.87 7.99
CA LYS A 108 -16.85 -5.05 6.53
C LYS A 108 -16.11 -6.34 6.17
N HIS A 109 -15.28 -6.87 7.05
CA HIS A 109 -14.56 -8.13 6.82
C HIS A 109 -15.52 -9.32 6.77
N VAL A 110 -16.52 -9.36 7.66
CA VAL A 110 -17.54 -10.42 7.66
C VAL A 110 -18.31 -10.46 6.35
N ILE A 111 -18.63 -9.28 5.77
CA ILE A 111 -19.36 -9.17 4.52
C ILE A 111 -18.46 -9.54 3.33
N SER A 112 -17.21 -9.07 3.32
CA SER A 112 -16.29 -9.23 2.19
C SER A 112 -15.65 -10.61 2.10
N ALA A 113 -15.42 -11.31 3.22
CA ALA A 113 -14.70 -12.57 3.24
C ALA A 113 -15.33 -13.66 2.34
N PRO A 114 -16.66 -13.90 2.33
CA PRO A 114 -17.28 -14.84 1.40
C PRO A 114 -17.08 -14.44 -0.07
N ILE A 115 -17.13 -13.14 -0.38
CA ILE A 115 -16.97 -12.61 -1.74
C ILE A 115 -15.53 -12.84 -2.22
N ILE A 116 -14.54 -12.54 -1.37
CA ILE A 116 -13.12 -12.78 -1.64
C ILE A 116 -12.85 -14.27 -1.89
N LYS A 117 -13.45 -15.15 -1.07
CA LYS A 117 -13.34 -16.60 -1.25
C LYS A 117 -13.93 -17.05 -2.59
N GLN A 118 -15.10 -16.55 -2.97
CA GLN A 118 -15.75 -16.86 -4.26
C GLN A 118 -14.93 -16.34 -5.46
N ALA A 119 -14.29 -15.17 -5.31
CA ALA A 119 -13.40 -14.61 -6.31
C ALA A 119 -12.06 -15.34 -6.42
N ASN A 120 -11.79 -16.32 -5.55
CA ASN A 120 -10.52 -17.06 -5.45
C ASN A 120 -9.28 -16.13 -5.33
N LEU A 121 -9.44 -15.01 -4.62
CA LEU A 121 -8.35 -14.07 -4.34
C LEU A 121 -7.55 -14.51 -3.12
N GLU A 122 -6.24 -14.32 -3.18
CA GLU A 122 -5.40 -14.39 -1.99
C GLU A 122 -5.69 -13.21 -1.07
N ALA A 123 -6.23 -13.46 0.12
CA ALA A 123 -6.42 -12.44 1.14
C ALA A 123 -5.14 -12.27 1.97
N ILE A 124 -4.54 -11.07 1.96
CA ILE A 124 -3.35 -10.75 2.75
C ILE A 124 -3.76 -9.89 3.95
N PRO A 125 -3.83 -10.45 5.17
CA PRO A 125 -4.19 -9.71 6.37
C PRO A 125 -3.25 -8.54 6.60
N THR A 126 -3.80 -7.31 6.59
CA THR A 126 -3.00 -6.08 6.60
C THR A 126 -3.53 -5.11 7.67
N ALA A 127 -2.69 -4.79 8.64
CA ALA A 127 -2.97 -3.73 9.60
C ALA A 127 -2.74 -2.36 8.96
N TYR A 128 -3.79 -1.58 8.81
CA TYR A 128 -3.72 -0.24 8.24
C TYR A 128 -3.68 0.80 9.36
N VAL A 129 -2.55 1.48 9.46
CA VAL A 129 -2.24 2.43 10.51
C VAL A 129 -2.18 3.82 9.91
N LEU A 130 -3.24 4.60 10.07
CA LEU A 130 -3.28 5.99 9.65
C LEU A 130 -2.38 6.83 10.57
N ILE A 131 -1.52 7.64 9.95
CA ILE A 131 -0.61 8.58 10.62
C ILE A 131 -1.00 10.00 10.24
N GLU A 132 -1.05 10.89 11.23
CA GLU A 132 -1.32 12.31 11.00
C GLU A 132 -0.31 12.90 10.02
N SER A 133 -0.79 13.62 9.00
CA SER A 133 0.00 14.15 7.89
C SER A 133 -0.13 15.66 7.68
N GLY A 134 -0.61 16.38 8.71
CA GLY A 134 -0.80 17.83 8.69
C GLY A 134 -2.08 18.29 8.00
N THR A 135 -2.85 17.37 7.40
CA THR A 135 -4.15 17.63 6.78
C THR A 135 -5.06 16.41 6.94
N SER A 136 -6.39 16.64 6.96
CA SER A 136 -7.34 15.52 6.89
C SER A 136 -7.26 14.86 5.52
N THR A 137 -7.16 13.54 5.47
CA THR A 137 -7.09 12.76 4.23
C THR A 137 -8.43 12.10 3.92
N THR A 138 -8.64 11.72 2.64
CA THR A 138 -9.85 11.01 2.25
C THR A 138 -10.00 9.69 3.00
N ALA A 139 -8.91 8.95 3.21
CA ALA A 139 -8.92 7.69 3.97
C ALA A 139 -9.38 7.90 5.43
N GLN A 140 -8.90 8.96 6.08
CA GLN A 140 -9.33 9.33 7.43
C GLN A 140 -10.83 9.67 7.47
N TYR A 141 -11.28 10.54 6.54
CA TYR A 141 -12.66 10.99 6.51
C TYR A 141 -13.64 9.84 6.21
N MET A 142 -13.35 9.04 5.18
CA MET A 142 -14.22 7.94 4.74
C MET A 142 -14.26 6.77 5.73
N SER A 143 -13.17 6.52 6.45
CA SER A 143 -13.15 5.47 7.48
C SER A 143 -13.72 5.91 8.83
N GLY A 144 -13.90 7.21 9.06
CA GLY A 144 -14.26 7.74 10.38
C GLY A 144 -13.24 7.34 11.46
N SER A 145 -11.97 7.17 11.05
CA SER A 145 -10.89 6.70 11.94
C SER A 145 -9.88 7.80 12.17
N LEU A 146 -9.58 8.09 13.42
CA LEU A 146 -8.54 9.07 13.75
C LEU A 146 -7.15 8.50 13.43
N PRO A 147 -6.25 9.31 12.85
CA PRO A 147 -4.86 8.93 12.66
C PRO A 147 -4.11 8.99 14.00
N ILE A 148 -3.02 8.22 14.08
CA ILE A 148 -2.07 8.33 15.20
C ILE A 148 -1.29 9.64 15.04
N PRO A 149 -1.14 10.44 16.12
CA PRO A 149 -0.37 11.68 16.08
C PRO A 149 1.08 11.42 15.65
N ARG A 150 1.61 12.26 14.72
CA ARG A 150 2.97 12.08 14.16
C ARG A 150 4.09 12.13 15.20
N ASN A 151 3.87 12.81 16.32
CA ASN A 151 4.84 12.92 17.42
C ASN A 151 4.67 11.82 18.48
N LYS A 152 3.98 10.74 18.15
CA LYS A 152 3.71 9.60 19.05
C LYS A 152 4.11 8.27 18.41
N PRO A 153 5.41 8.06 18.07
CA PRO A 153 5.88 6.82 17.46
C PRO A 153 5.64 5.59 18.34
N GLU A 154 5.64 5.74 19.67
CA GLU A 154 5.36 4.68 20.62
C GLU A 154 3.92 4.14 20.52
N ILE A 155 2.95 5.01 20.18
CA ILE A 155 1.55 4.57 19.98
C ILE A 155 1.46 3.76 18.66
N ALA A 156 2.16 4.19 17.60
CA ALA A 156 2.20 3.46 16.34
C ALA A 156 2.85 2.07 16.52
N ALA A 157 3.98 2.00 17.23
CA ALA A 157 4.67 0.74 17.49
C ALA A 157 3.81 -0.23 18.32
N ALA A 158 3.19 0.24 19.39
CA ALA A 158 2.28 -0.58 20.22
C ALA A 158 1.06 -1.07 19.41
N THR A 159 0.49 -0.19 18.55
CA THR A 159 -0.66 -0.55 17.70
C THR A 159 -0.27 -1.59 16.65
N ALA A 160 0.88 -1.42 16.01
CA ALA A 160 1.41 -2.36 15.03
C ALA A 160 1.71 -3.73 15.66
N LEU A 161 2.35 -3.77 16.82
CA LEU A 161 2.65 -4.99 17.56
C LEU A 161 1.36 -5.73 17.97
N ALA A 162 0.35 -5.01 18.45
CA ALA A 162 -0.95 -5.60 18.75
C ALA A 162 -1.58 -6.24 17.51
N ALA A 163 -1.47 -5.60 16.36
CA ALA A 163 -1.98 -6.14 15.10
C ALA A 163 -1.19 -7.40 14.65
N GLU A 164 0.15 -7.42 14.82
CA GLU A 164 0.96 -8.60 14.58
C GLU A 164 0.50 -9.77 15.48
N TYR A 165 0.27 -9.53 16.76
CA TYR A 165 -0.22 -10.56 17.70
C TYR A 165 -1.64 -11.06 17.35
N LEU A 166 -2.45 -10.25 16.68
CA LEU A 166 -3.74 -10.66 16.11
C LEU A 166 -3.61 -11.43 14.79
N GLY A 167 -2.39 -11.66 14.29
CA GLY A 167 -2.13 -12.46 13.09
C GLY A 167 -2.09 -11.65 11.79
N MET A 168 -1.96 -10.33 11.83
CA MET A 168 -1.73 -9.53 10.63
C MET A 168 -0.36 -9.87 10.02
N LYS A 169 -0.31 -10.01 8.70
CA LYS A 169 0.90 -10.39 7.96
C LYS A 169 1.68 -9.18 7.44
N LEU A 170 1.04 -8.03 7.34
CA LEU A 170 1.63 -6.77 6.89
C LEU A 170 1.17 -5.63 7.81
N ILE A 171 2.07 -4.68 8.06
CA ILE A 171 1.75 -3.40 8.70
C ILE A 171 1.86 -2.30 7.64
N TYR A 172 0.80 -1.57 7.38
CA TYR A 172 0.80 -0.45 6.46
C TYR A 172 0.72 0.88 7.22
N LEU A 173 1.84 1.60 7.29
CA LEU A 173 1.89 2.96 7.82
C LEU A 173 1.52 3.94 6.71
N GLU A 174 0.40 4.63 6.86
CA GLU A 174 -0.19 5.45 5.81
C GLU A 174 -0.36 6.91 6.23
N ALA A 175 0.28 7.81 5.49
CA ALA A 175 0.08 9.26 5.66
C ALA A 175 -1.13 9.81 4.90
N GLY A 176 -1.64 9.07 3.91
CA GLY A 176 -2.77 9.44 3.05
C GLY A 176 -2.36 9.89 1.64
N SER A 177 -3.27 9.65 0.68
CA SER A 177 -3.08 10.12 -0.69
C SER A 177 -2.98 11.64 -0.72
N GLY A 178 -1.93 12.17 -1.37
CA GLY A 178 -1.69 13.61 -1.44
C GLY A 178 -1.29 14.26 -0.11
N ALA A 179 -0.89 13.48 0.88
CA ALA A 179 -0.45 13.96 2.18
C ALA A 179 0.60 15.07 2.07
N LYS A 180 0.50 16.07 2.95
CA LYS A 180 1.48 17.17 3.02
C LYS A 180 2.81 16.65 3.57
N GLU A 181 2.75 15.78 4.56
CA GLU A 181 3.90 15.21 5.23
C GLU A 181 3.86 13.68 5.18
N THR A 182 4.99 13.03 4.91
CA THR A 182 5.11 11.57 4.93
C THR A 182 5.12 11.03 6.37
N VAL A 183 4.98 9.72 6.55
CA VAL A 183 5.19 9.06 7.85
C VAL A 183 6.58 9.42 8.40
N PRO A 184 6.73 9.83 9.68
CA PRO A 184 8.02 10.16 10.26
C PRO A 184 9.01 8.97 10.22
N ASN A 185 10.27 9.23 9.89
CA ASN A 185 11.30 8.18 9.81
C ASN A 185 11.52 7.48 11.16
N GLU A 186 11.50 8.24 12.25
CA GLU A 186 11.60 7.70 13.61
C GLU A 186 10.45 6.74 13.95
N MET A 187 9.25 7.02 13.44
CA MET A 187 8.09 6.15 13.62
C MET A 187 8.25 4.84 12.85
N VAL A 188 8.71 4.91 11.58
CA VAL A 188 9.01 3.72 10.78
C VAL A 188 10.06 2.86 11.50
N LYS A 189 11.13 3.49 11.98
CA LYS A 189 12.21 2.82 12.73
C LYS A 189 11.69 2.10 13.96
N LEU A 190 10.93 2.82 14.82
CA LEU A 190 10.42 2.23 16.05
C LEU A 190 9.46 1.06 15.78
N VAL A 191 8.57 1.18 14.77
CA VAL A 191 7.68 0.08 14.37
C VAL A 191 8.50 -1.12 13.89
N SER A 192 9.58 -0.91 13.12
CA SER A 192 10.44 -1.99 12.63
C SER A 192 11.27 -2.67 13.74
N GLU A 193 11.54 -1.98 14.83
CA GLU A 193 12.19 -2.56 16.00
C GLU A 193 11.24 -3.46 16.83
N TYR A 194 9.94 -3.14 16.81
CA TYR A 194 8.91 -3.84 17.60
C TYR A 194 8.25 -5.00 16.85
N CYS A 195 8.13 -4.91 15.52
CA CYS A 195 7.41 -5.90 14.71
C CYS A 195 8.37 -6.74 13.86
N ASN A 196 7.95 -8.00 13.58
CA ASN A 196 8.69 -8.94 12.74
C ASN A 196 8.03 -9.14 11.36
N VAL A 197 6.82 -8.64 11.14
CA VAL A 197 6.15 -8.68 9.85
C VAL A 197 6.55 -7.50 8.97
N PRO A 198 6.54 -7.64 7.63
CA PRO A 198 6.95 -6.56 6.73
C PRO A 198 6.11 -5.29 6.90
N ILE A 199 6.81 -4.15 6.79
CA ILE A 199 6.23 -2.82 6.94
C ILE A 199 6.13 -2.16 5.58
N ILE A 200 4.91 -1.75 5.22
CA ILE A 200 4.60 -0.91 4.06
C ILE A 200 4.57 0.56 4.52
N VAL A 201 5.16 1.44 3.75
CA VAL A 201 5.04 2.89 3.97
C VAL A 201 4.52 3.55 2.70
N GLY A 202 3.43 4.32 2.84
CA GLY A 202 2.80 5.07 1.77
C GLY A 202 2.31 6.44 2.19
N GLY A 203 1.89 7.21 1.17
CA GLY A 203 1.35 8.55 1.35
C GLY A 203 2.40 9.66 1.38
N GLY A 204 2.25 10.64 0.47
CA GLY A 204 3.04 11.87 0.44
C GLY A 204 4.49 11.74 -0.03
N ILE A 205 4.99 10.57 -0.40
CA ILE A 205 6.37 10.37 -0.87
C ILE A 205 6.52 10.95 -2.29
N LYS A 206 7.39 11.96 -2.45
CA LYS A 206 7.55 12.73 -3.70
C LYS A 206 8.97 12.76 -4.25
N SER A 207 9.92 12.12 -3.57
CA SER A 207 11.30 12.05 -4.06
C SER A 207 11.92 10.68 -3.80
N PRO A 208 12.87 10.26 -4.68
CA PRO A 208 13.63 9.01 -4.48
C PRO A 208 14.36 8.97 -3.13
N ASN A 209 14.89 10.11 -2.68
CA ASN A 209 15.57 10.20 -1.39
C ASN A 209 14.62 9.93 -0.21
N GLU A 210 13.39 10.49 -0.24
CA GLU A 210 12.38 10.17 0.80
C GLU A 210 12.05 8.69 0.83
N ALA A 211 11.85 8.05 -0.34
CA ALA A 211 11.62 6.62 -0.44
C ALA A 211 12.78 5.81 0.19
N ARG A 212 14.02 6.16 -0.16
CA ARG A 212 15.24 5.56 0.41
C ARG A 212 15.29 5.71 1.93
N GLN A 213 14.97 6.89 2.46
CA GLN A 213 14.97 7.12 3.91
C GLN A 213 13.96 6.23 4.63
N LYS A 214 12.81 5.94 4.04
CA LYS A 214 11.85 4.98 4.63
C LYS A 214 12.45 3.57 4.71
N VAL A 215 13.10 3.12 3.63
CA VAL A 215 13.75 1.79 3.60
C VAL A 215 14.88 1.71 4.64
N ILE A 216 15.76 2.71 4.71
CA ILE A 216 16.86 2.76 5.69
C ILE A 216 16.33 2.70 7.14
N ASN A 217 15.14 3.24 7.38
CA ASN A 217 14.48 3.20 8.69
C ASN A 217 13.59 1.98 8.91
N GLY A 218 13.65 0.97 8.04
CA GLY A 218 13.03 -0.33 8.27
C GLY A 218 11.75 -0.60 7.49
N ALA A 219 11.36 0.27 6.53
CA ALA A 219 10.29 -0.08 5.60
C ALA A 219 10.76 -1.18 4.64
N ASN A 220 9.93 -2.21 4.47
CA ASN A 220 10.17 -3.33 3.56
C ASN A 220 9.47 -3.16 2.22
N ILE A 221 8.45 -2.31 2.17
CA ILE A 221 7.66 -2.03 0.97
C ILE A 221 7.39 -0.53 0.91
N ILE A 222 7.69 0.09 -0.22
CA ILE A 222 7.33 1.49 -0.48
C ILE A 222 6.17 1.53 -1.47
N VAL A 223 5.17 2.37 -1.17
CA VAL A 223 4.04 2.62 -2.06
C VAL A 223 4.00 4.09 -2.44
N THR A 224 3.98 4.35 -3.74
CA THR A 224 3.71 5.68 -4.32
C THR A 224 2.51 5.59 -5.25
N GLY A 225 1.78 6.67 -5.44
CA GLY A 225 0.62 6.70 -6.35
C GLY A 225 0.42 8.10 -6.91
N ASN A 226 -0.22 8.97 -6.15
CA ASN A 226 -0.64 10.31 -6.55
C ASN A 226 0.46 11.16 -7.24
N PHE A 227 1.73 11.01 -6.85
CA PHE A 227 2.85 11.72 -7.47
C PHE A 227 3.00 11.41 -8.97
N PHE A 228 2.67 10.17 -9.39
CA PHE A 228 2.79 9.71 -10.76
C PHE A 228 1.48 9.83 -11.57
N GLU A 229 0.42 10.40 -11.02
CA GLU A 229 -0.75 10.83 -11.78
C GLU A 229 -0.36 11.93 -12.80
N ASN A 230 0.71 12.70 -12.54
CA ASN A 230 1.30 13.62 -13.48
C ASN A 230 2.38 12.92 -14.34
N GLU A 231 2.14 12.85 -15.66
CA GLU A 231 3.07 12.21 -16.62
C GLU A 231 4.48 12.80 -16.60
N ASN A 232 4.63 14.09 -16.27
CA ASN A 232 5.94 14.73 -16.18
C ASN A 232 6.86 14.10 -15.10
N ASN A 233 6.30 13.31 -14.19
CA ASN A 233 7.07 12.67 -13.15
C ASN A 233 7.49 11.23 -13.50
N TRP A 234 7.02 10.67 -14.62
CA TRP A 234 7.27 9.26 -14.97
C TRP A 234 8.75 8.93 -15.16
N ASP A 235 9.55 9.88 -15.63
CA ASP A 235 11.00 9.71 -15.76
C ASP A 235 11.72 9.48 -14.41
N LEU A 236 11.04 9.78 -13.29
CA LEU A 236 11.57 9.54 -11.96
C LEU A 236 11.31 8.13 -11.43
N ILE A 237 10.42 7.34 -12.06
CA ILE A 237 10.03 6.01 -11.56
C ILE A 237 11.26 5.12 -11.38
N LYS A 238 12.17 5.11 -12.36
CA LYS A 238 13.41 4.35 -12.25
C LYS A 238 14.27 4.78 -11.05
N GLN A 239 14.40 6.08 -10.81
CA GLN A 239 15.16 6.59 -9.68
C GLN A 239 14.53 6.20 -8.34
N PHE A 240 13.20 6.15 -8.28
CA PHE A 240 12.48 5.62 -7.10
C PHE A 240 12.77 4.13 -6.91
N ALA A 241 12.65 3.30 -7.95
CA ALA A 241 12.95 1.88 -7.88
C ALA A 241 14.41 1.63 -7.42
N ASP A 242 15.38 2.32 -8.03
CA ASP A 242 16.79 2.22 -7.66
C ASP A 242 17.06 2.68 -6.21
N SER A 243 16.26 3.62 -5.69
CA SER A 243 16.38 4.13 -4.32
C SER A 243 15.71 3.23 -3.27
N VAL A 244 14.72 2.46 -3.68
CA VAL A 244 14.03 1.47 -2.83
C VAL A 244 14.80 0.15 -2.80
N HIS A 245 15.32 -0.30 -3.93
CA HIS A 245 16.09 -1.55 -4.05
C HIS A 245 17.52 -1.35 -3.51
N VAL A 246 17.64 -1.29 -2.21
CA VAL A 246 18.93 -1.14 -1.53
C VAL A 246 19.31 -2.46 -0.85
N ASN A 247 20.50 -2.98 -1.16
CA ASN A 247 21.06 -4.16 -0.51
C ASN A 247 21.46 -3.83 0.95
N ILE A 248 20.47 -3.61 1.80
CA ILE A 248 20.66 -3.49 3.24
C ILE A 248 20.34 -4.85 3.87
N PRO A 249 21.14 -5.36 4.82
CA PRO A 249 20.79 -6.56 5.56
C PRO A 249 19.45 -6.34 6.26
N ILE A 250 18.42 -7.10 5.83
CA ILE A 250 17.08 -7.01 6.38
C ILE A 250 17.03 -7.89 7.64
N LYS A 251 16.41 -7.36 8.69
CA LYS A 251 15.90 -8.17 9.78
C LYS A 251 14.71 -8.97 9.21
N VAL A 252 14.89 -10.26 8.98
CA VAL A 252 13.83 -11.23 8.65
C VAL A 252 13.47 -11.95 9.94
#